data_a618b6e5e442f9385dd5d15a50c990e3
#
_entry.id   a618b6e5e442f9385dd5d15a50c990e3
#
_cell.length_a   1.000
_cell.length_b   1.000
_cell.length_c   1.000
_cell.angle_alpha   90.00
_cell.angle_beta   90.00
_cell.angle_gamma   90.00
#
_symmetry.space_group_name_H-M   'P 1'
#
loop_
_entity.id
_entity.type
_entity.pdbx_description
1 polymer ?
#
loop_
_entity_poly.entity_id
_entity_poly.type
_entity_poly.pdbx_seq_one_letter_code
_entity_poly.pdbx_strand_id
1 'polypeptide(L)'
;MATILNYKDWQLVATHNENGEYGHLHHQMTHQIIEKEYKETGCKAELYWFGTYYVNDRIPYSLREMDKELYIRKRKLAMIYESQRNTIRKMYHMFPYEYWKNAATGELFSPK
;
A
#
# COMPACT_ATOMS: atom_id res chain seq x y z
N MET A 1 9.86 -14.01 -6.46
CA MET A 1 10.03 -12.59 -6.08
C MET A 1 11.39 -12.03 -6.45
N ALA A 2 12.48 -12.78 -6.20
CA ALA A 2 13.80 -12.33 -6.62
C ALA A 2 13.87 -12.03 -8.12
N THR A 3 13.23 -12.85 -8.96
CA THR A 3 13.16 -12.63 -10.41
C THR A 3 12.52 -11.30 -10.77
N ILE A 4 11.46 -10.93 -10.08
CA ILE A 4 10.77 -9.65 -10.32
C ILE A 4 11.64 -8.47 -9.88
N LEU A 5 12.25 -8.55 -8.70
CA LEU A 5 13.09 -7.49 -8.18
C LEU A 5 14.34 -7.27 -9.05
N ASN A 6 14.84 -8.32 -9.70
CA ASN A 6 16.01 -8.23 -10.57
C ASN A 6 15.67 -8.02 -12.05
N TYR A 7 14.39 -7.97 -12.40
CA TYR A 7 13.94 -7.87 -13.79
C TYR A 7 14.44 -6.58 -14.46
N LYS A 8 14.49 -5.49 -13.71
CA LYS A 8 15.03 -4.20 -14.17
C LYS A 8 15.41 -3.33 -12.98
N ASP A 9 16.01 -2.17 -13.26
CA ASP A 9 16.36 -1.19 -12.24
C ASP A 9 15.12 -0.41 -11.81
N TRP A 10 14.35 -0.98 -10.87
CA TRP A 10 13.17 -0.32 -10.35
C TRP A 10 13.57 0.90 -9.53
N GLN A 11 12.84 2.00 -9.69
CA GLN A 11 13.01 3.18 -8.85
C GLN A 11 12.30 3.03 -7.52
N LEU A 12 11.15 2.38 -7.54
CA LEU A 12 10.30 2.23 -6.37
C LEU A 12 9.64 0.86 -6.37
N VAL A 13 9.57 0.26 -5.19
CA VAL A 13 8.82 -0.97 -4.93
C VAL A 13 7.85 -0.68 -3.79
N ALA A 14 6.58 -0.96 -3.98
CA ALA A 14 5.56 -0.81 -2.95
C ALA A 14 4.84 -2.14 -2.76
N THR A 15 4.62 -2.52 -1.50
CA THR A 15 3.97 -3.80 -1.19
C THR A 15 3.32 -3.74 0.20
N HIS A 16 2.75 -4.87 0.62
CA HIS A 16 2.03 -4.99 1.88
C HIS A 16 2.93 -4.75 3.09
N ASN A 17 2.36 -4.13 4.14
CA ASN A 17 3.08 -3.93 5.39
C ASN A 17 3.15 -5.22 6.22
N GLU A 18 3.91 -5.19 7.31
CA GLU A 18 4.15 -6.38 8.14
C GLU A 18 2.88 -6.94 8.80
N ASN A 19 1.89 -6.09 9.04
CA ASN A 19 0.61 -6.49 9.61
C ASN A 19 -0.41 -6.92 8.55
N GLY A 20 -0.06 -6.82 7.25
CA GLY A 20 -0.98 -7.13 6.16
C GLY A 20 -2.15 -6.16 6.09
N GLU A 21 -1.95 -4.88 6.44
CA GLU A 21 -2.90 -3.78 6.52
C GLU A 21 -3.96 -3.97 7.61
N TYR A 22 -4.54 -5.14 7.72
CA TYR A 22 -5.58 -5.47 8.72
C TYR A 22 -5.47 -6.90 9.22
N GLY A 23 -4.29 -7.52 9.10
CA GLY A 23 -4.04 -8.87 9.58
C GLY A 23 -4.26 -9.98 8.54
N HIS A 24 -4.34 -9.64 7.26
CA HIS A 24 -4.53 -10.65 6.21
C HIS A 24 -3.27 -11.50 6.04
N LEU A 25 -3.41 -12.82 6.20
CA LEU A 25 -2.27 -13.75 6.19
C LEU A 25 -1.43 -13.67 4.90
N HIS A 26 -2.07 -13.69 3.73
CA HIS A 26 -1.36 -13.65 2.46
C HIS A 26 -0.60 -12.33 2.27
N HIS A 27 -1.13 -11.22 2.76
CA HIS A 27 -0.46 -9.93 2.72
C HIS A 27 0.77 -9.94 3.63
N GLN A 28 0.67 -10.54 4.82
CA GLN A 28 1.79 -10.69 5.75
C GLN A 28 2.90 -11.55 5.14
N MET A 29 2.53 -12.64 4.48
CA MET A 29 3.48 -13.52 3.79
C MET A 29 4.19 -12.80 2.65
N THR A 30 3.46 -12.02 1.86
CA THR A 30 4.03 -11.22 0.77
C THR A 30 5.04 -10.22 1.33
N HIS A 31 4.71 -9.54 2.42
CA HIS A 31 5.64 -8.64 3.09
C HIS A 31 6.94 -9.34 3.47
N GLN A 32 6.85 -10.50 4.11
CA GLN A 32 8.01 -11.25 4.57
C GLN A 32 8.90 -11.68 3.39
N ILE A 33 8.29 -12.15 2.31
CA ILE A 33 9.01 -12.58 1.11
C ILE A 33 9.74 -11.39 0.48
N ILE A 34 9.04 -10.28 0.30
CA ILE A 34 9.63 -9.09 -0.33
C ILE A 34 10.75 -8.52 0.54
N GLU A 35 10.56 -8.43 1.85
CA GLU A 35 11.59 -7.93 2.77
C GLU A 35 12.86 -8.76 2.66
N LYS A 36 12.72 -10.08 2.68
CA LYS A 36 13.85 -11.00 2.56
C LYS A 36 14.54 -10.86 1.21
N GLU A 37 13.79 -10.96 0.12
CA GLU A 37 14.36 -10.92 -1.23
C GLU A 37 14.96 -9.56 -1.57
N TYR A 38 14.36 -8.48 -1.08
CA TYR A 38 14.90 -7.13 -1.27
C TYR A 38 16.31 -7.01 -0.67
N LYS A 39 16.50 -7.53 0.53
CA LYS A 39 17.80 -7.53 1.20
C LYS A 39 18.81 -8.45 0.49
N GLU A 40 18.38 -9.64 0.13
CA GLU A 40 19.28 -10.67 -0.47
C GLU A 40 19.70 -10.31 -1.89
N THR A 41 18.84 -9.66 -2.67
CA THR A 41 19.17 -9.28 -4.05
C THR A 41 19.96 -7.99 -4.15
N GLY A 42 20.07 -7.23 -3.07
CA GLY A 42 20.72 -5.93 -3.09
C GLY A 42 19.97 -4.90 -3.93
N CYS A 43 18.66 -5.03 -4.03
CA CYS A 43 17.82 -4.10 -4.79
C CYS A 43 18.00 -2.68 -4.30
N LYS A 44 18.22 -1.73 -5.20
CA LYS A 44 18.49 -0.33 -4.88
C LYS A 44 17.25 0.57 -4.98
N ALA A 45 16.10 0.02 -5.35
CA ALA A 45 14.85 0.76 -5.40
C ALA A 45 14.46 1.27 -4.00
N GLU A 46 13.73 2.37 -3.93
CA GLU A 46 13.09 2.77 -2.69
C GLU A 46 11.97 1.78 -2.37
N LEU A 47 11.92 1.31 -1.14
CA LEU A 47 10.92 0.35 -0.70
C LEU A 47 9.90 1.02 0.21
N TYR A 48 8.63 0.84 -0.11
CA TYR A 48 7.51 1.38 0.66
C TYR A 48 6.55 0.28 1.07
N TRP A 49 6.02 0.41 2.28
CA TRP A 49 4.95 -0.44 2.78
C TRP A 49 3.62 0.28 2.66
N PHE A 50 2.58 -0.41 2.20
CA PHE A 50 1.22 0.15 2.18
C PHE A 50 0.79 0.54 3.59
N GLY A 51 -0.07 1.55 3.68
CA GLY A 51 -0.60 2.02 4.95
C GLY A 51 -1.54 1.02 5.61
N THR A 52 -1.83 1.25 6.88
CA THR A 52 -2.74 0.43 7.66
C THR A 52 -4.18 0.70 7.25
N TYR A 53 -5.00 -0.35 7.18
CA TYR A 53 -6.44 -0.23 7.06
C TYR A 53 -7.04 -0.03 8.45
N TYR A 54 -7.79 1.04 8.63
CA TYR A 54 -8.49 1.34 9.87
C TYR A 54 -9.99 1.13 9.73
N VAL A 55 -10.66 0.68 10.79
CA VAL A 55 -12.12 0.69 10.82
C VAL A 55 -12.62 2.14 10.91
N ASN A 56 -13.87 2.37 10.49
CA ASN A 56 -14.40 3.70 10.23
C ASN A 56 -14.21 4.73 11.36
N ASP A 57 -14.39 4.31 12.61
CA ASP A 57 -14.28 5.18 13.79
C ASP A 57 -12.87 5.21 14.41
N ARG A 58 -11.88 4.56 13.77
CA ARG A 58 -10.51 4.43 14.28
C ARG A 58 -9.47 5.12 13.43
N ILE A 59 -9.89 5.87 12.42
CA ILE A 59 -8.95 6.58 11.55
C ILE A 59 -8.25 7.69 12.34
N PRO A 60 -6.90 7.70 12.40
CA PRO A 60 -6.18 8.76 13.12
C PRO A 60 -6.41 10.13 12.51
N TYR A 61 -6.55 11.14 13.35
CA TYR A 61 -6.69 12.53 12.90
C TYR A 61 -5.46 13.05 12.17
N SER A 62 -4.31 12.43 12.39
CA SER A 62 -3.06 12.80 11.72
C SER A 62 -3.02 12.40 10.24
N LEU A 63 -3.89 11.48 9.82
CA LEU A 63 -3.96 11.11 8.42
C LEU A 63 -4.64 12.21 7.62
N ARG A 64 -4.00 12.59 6.52
CA ARG A 64 -4.53 13.61 5.62
C ARG A 64 -5.28 12.98 4.47
N GLU A 65 -6.41 13.55 4.12
CA GLU A 65 -7.12 13.15 2.92
C GLU A 65 -6.34 13.61 1.68
N MET A 66 -6.41 12.80 0.62
CA MET A 66 -5.81 13.18 -0.65
C MET A 66 -6.62 14.29 -1.32
N ASP A 67 -6.03 14.95 -2.30
CA ASP A 67 -6.72 15.90 -3.15
C ASP A 67 -7.98 15.29 -3.75
N LYS A 68 -9.07 16.09 -3.81
CA LYS A 68 -10.37 15.66 -4.30
C LYS A 68 -10.31 15.03 -5.70
N GLU A 69 -9.52 15.61 -6.60
CA GLU A 69 -9.37 15.06 -7.95
C GLU A 69 -8.74 13.67 -7.96
N LEU A 70 -7.71 13.48 -7.15
CA LEU A 70 -7.07 12.17 -6.98
C LEU A 70 -8.04 11.16 -6.36
N TYR A 71 -8.82 11.59 -5.39
CA TYR A 71 -9.83 10.75 -4.75
C TYR A 71 -10.88 10.26 -5.76
N ILE A 72 -11.35 11.16 -6.61
CA ILE A 72 -12.32 10.81 -7.65
C ILE A 72 -11.73 9.80 -8.63
N ARG A 73 -10.47 10.00 -9.05
CA ARG A 73 -9.77 9.05 -9.92
C ARG A 73 -9.62 7.68 -9.27
N LYS A 74 -9.23 7.66 -8.02
CA LYS A 74 -9.07 6.42 -7.26
C LYS A 74 -10.39 5.64 -7.20
N ARG A 75 -11.50 6.31 -6.93
CA ARG A 75 -12.81 5.67 -6.92
C ARG A 75 -13.19 5.08 -8.27
N LYS A 76 -12.98 5.83 -9.34
CA LYS A 76 -13.26 5.35 -10.70
C LYS A 76 -12.46 4.12 -11.05
N LEU A 77 -11.15 4.13 -10.73
CA LEU A 77 -10.28 2.99 -10.99
C LEU A 77 -10.70 1.77 -10.18
N ALA A 78 -11.05 1.95 -8.91
CA ALA A 78 -11.49 0.85 -8.05
C ALA A 78 -12.77 0.21 -8.58
N MET A 79 -13.70 1.00 -9.11
CA MET A 79 -14.99 0.48 -9.60
C MET A 79 -14.89 -0.30 -10.91
N ILE A 80 -13.73 -0.28 -11.58
CA ILE A 80 -13.47 -1.14 -12.75
C ILE A 80 -13.43 -2.61 -12.34
N TYR A 81 -13.02 -2.91 -11.11
CA TYR A 81 -12.96 -4.27 -10.59
C TYR A 81 -14.35 -4.77 -10.17
N GLU A 82 -15.18 -5.14 -11.15
CA GLU A 82 -16.59 -5.51 -10.93
C GLU A 82 -16.77 -6.65 -9.93
N SER A 83 -15.92 -7.67 -9.98
CA SER A 83 -16.00 -8.81 -9.07
C SER A 83 -15.73 -8.43 -7.60
N GLN A 84 -15.11 -7.27 -7.36
CA GLN A 84 -14.72 -6.80 -6.02
C GLN A 84 -15.56 -5.62 -5.52
N ARG A 85 -16.61 -5.23 -6.24
CA ARG A 85 -17.39 -4.03 -5.90
C ARG A 85 -17.92 -4.04 -4.47
N ASN A 86 -18.42 -5.17 -4.00
CA ASN A 86 -18.94 -5.27 -2.62
C ASN A 86 -17.84 -5.09 -1.59
N THR A 87 -16.66 -5.68 -1.80
CA THR A 87 -15.50 -5.51 -0.94
C THR A 87 -15.03 -4.06 -0.94
N ILE A 88 -14.95 -3.45 -2.12
CA ILE A 88 -14.52 -2.05 -2.30
C ILE A 88 -15.44 -1.09 -1.57
N ARG A 89 -16.76 -1.30 -1.66
CA ARG A 89 -17.75 -0.46 -0.95
C ARG A 89 -17.55 -0.49 0.57
N LYS A 90 -17.18 -1.61 1.12
CA LYS A 90 -16.88 -1.74 2.56
C LYS A 90 -15.64 -0.96 2.98
N MET A 91 -14.79 -0.59 2.02
CA MET A 91 -13.53 0.10 2.26
C MET A 91 -13.58 1.59 1.89
N TYR A 92 -14.75 2.12 1.48
CA TYR A 92 -14.87 3.50 1.00
C TYR A 92 -14.42 4.55 2.03
N HIS A 93 -14.58 4.28 3.31
CA HIS A 93 -14.13 5.20 4.37
C HIS A 93 -12.60 5.42 4.34
N MET A 94 -11.84 4.47 3.81
CA MET A 94 -10.39 4.59 3.67
C MET A 94 -9.95 5.20 2.33
N PHE A 95 -10.83 5.31 1.36
CA PHE A 95 -10.49 5.79 0.02
C PHE A 95 -9.91 7.20 -0.03
N PRO A 96 -10.35 8.16 0.82
CA PRO A 96 -9.71 9.47 0.84
C PRO A 96 -8.25 9.44 1.29
N TYR A 97 -7.82 8.35 1.92
CA TYR A 97 -6.50 8.23 2.51
C TYR A 97 -5.63 7.31 1.67
N GLU A 98 -4.51 7.83 1.20
CA GLU A 98 -3.49 7.05 0.52
C GLU A 98 -2.16 7.44 1.14
N TYR A 99 -1.52 6.52 1.83
CA TYR A 99 -0.23 6.78 2.42
C TYR A 99 0.62 5.52 2.43
N TRP A 100 1.91 5.72 2.30
CA TRP A 100 2.89 4.64 2.29
C TRP A 100 4.00 5.00 3.28
N LYS A 101 4.62 4.00 3.85
CA LYS A 101 5.70 4.17 4.80
C LYS A 101 7.01 3.72 4.16
N ASN A 102 8.02 4.61 4.15
CA ASN A 102 9.35 4.24 3.66
C ASN A 102 9.97 3.20 4.59
N ALA A 103 10.41 2.06 4.02
CA ALA A 103 10.94 0.95 4.80
C ALA A 103 12.24 1.29 5.52
N ALA A 104 13.07 2.17 4.95
CA ALA A 104 14.35 2.54 5.52
C ALA A 104 14.24 3.67 6.55
N THR A 105 13.43 4.70 6.28
CA THR A 105 13.36 5.91 7.10
C THR A 105 12.16 5.96 8.04
N GLY A 106 11.12 5.19 7.76
CA GLY A 106 9.86 5.26 8.48
C GLY A 106 9.00 6.47 8.15
N GLU A 107 9.43 7.32 7.23
CA GLU A 107 8.66 8.49 6.83
C GLU A 107 7.41 8.11 6.06
N LEU A 108 6.32 8.83 6.31
CA LEU A 108 5.07 8.64 5.59
C LEU A 108 5.07 9.48 4.31
N PHE A 109 4.70 8.85 3.22
CA PHE A 109 4.45 9.51 1.95
C PHE A 109 2.95 9.51 1.67
N SER A 110 2.40 10.68 1.36
CA SER A 110 1.00 10.81 0.94
C SER A 110 0.94 11.67 -0.31
N PRO A 111 0.22 11.26 -1.37
CA PRO A 111 0.02 12.10 -2.53
C PRO A 111 -0.87 13.28 -2.14
N LYS A 112 -0.52 14.43 -2.65
CA LYS A 112 -1.30 15.66 -2.42
C LYS A 112 -2.34 15.85 -3.50
#